data_a2b4fd9cb5dc3af24c2c2ebe9cf03072
#
_entry.id   a2b4fd9cb5dc3af24c2c2ebe9cf03072
#
_cell.length_a   1.000
_cell.length_b   1.000
_cell.length_c   1.000
_cell.angle_alpha   90.00
_cell.angle_beta   90.00
_cell.angle_gamma   90.00
#
_symmetry.space_group_name_H-M   'P 1'
#
loop_
_entity.id
_entity.type
_entity.pdbx_description
1 polymer ?
#
loop_
_entity_poly.entity_id
_entity_poly.type
_entity_poly.pdbx_seq_one_letter_code
_entity_poly.pdbx_strand_id
1 'polypeptide(L)'
;MYKRQGIDNKSVTFNLMNESDFFTINMFSPEYTKVFVKFSKPAEYSEGYLNKEPITLTKNSVPIFDNATVWLELKTEQKIDFGTHTFFVGEIINCKTLTPEERVAYMGDTRMKYGGVPRGGHE
;
A
#
# COMPACT_ATOMS: atom_id res chain seq x y z
N MET A 1 -7.07 1.28 -17.60
CA MET A 1 -6.84 2.34 -16.60
C MET A 1 -5.54 2.10 -15.88
N TYR A 2 -4.77 3.16 -15.62
CA TYR A 2 -3.43 3.06 -15.08
C TYR A 2 -3.27 3.91 -13.83
N LYS A 3 -2.37 3.50 -12.93
CA LYS A 3 -1.95 4.29 -11.78
C LYS A 3 -0.43 4.38 -11.76
N ARG A 4 0.07 5.48 -11.19
CA ARG A 4 1.51 5.73 -11.04
C ARG A 4 1.84 5.82 -9.57
N GLN A 5 2.93 5.15 -9.18
CA GLN A 5 3.43 5.18 -7.81
C GLN A 5 4.91 5.56 -7.82
N GLY A 6 5.24 6.64 -7.12
CA GLY A 6 6.63 7.05 -6.92
C GLY A 6 7.20 6.35 -5.70
N ILE A 7 8.19 5.50 -5.91
CA ILE A 7 8.79 4.69 -4.86
C ILE A 7 10.27 5.05 -4.71
N ASP A 8 10.69 5.30 -3.46
CA ASP A 8 12.10 5.58 -3.15
C ASP A 8 12.95 4.37 -3.51
N ASN A 9 14.00 4.59 -4.33
CA ASN A 9 14.87 3.51 -4.81
C ASN A 9 15.62 2.80 -3.68
N LYS A 10 15.72 3.39 -2.50
CA LYS A 10 16.41 2.80 -1.35
C LYS A 10 15.47 2.02 -0.43
N SER A 11 14.17 2.01 -0.71
CA SER A 11 13.19 1.36 0.16
C SER A 11 13.12 -0.15 -0.08
N VAL A 12 12.66 -0.87 0.95
CA VAL A 12 12.35 -2.29 0.82
C VAL A 12 11.19 -2.49 -0.16
N THR A 13 10.24 -1.57 -0.16
CA THR A 13 9.10 -1.59 -1.09
C THR A 13 9.58 -1.59 -2.53
N PHE A 14 10.58 -0.75 -2.86
CA PHE A 14 11.15 -0.72 -4.20
C PHE A 14 11.67 -2.09 -4.61
N ASN A 15 12.46 -2.73 -3.75
CA ASN A 15 13.04 -4.04 -4.06
C ASN A 15 11.96 -5.08 -4.33
N LEU A 16 10.92 -5.11 -3.49
CA LEU A 16 9.82 -6.06 -3.65
C LEU A 16 9.02 -5.80 -4.93
N MET A 17 8.70 -4.54 -5.21
CA MET A 17 7.97 -4.19 -6.43
C MET A 17 8.78 -4.42 -7.68
N ASN A 18 10.10 -4.21 -7.60
CA ASN A 18 10.99 -4.41 -8.75
C ASN A 18 11.12 -5.88 -9.12
N GLU A 19 10.94 -6.79 -8.18
CA GLU A 19 11.02 -8.23 -8.40
C GLU A 19 9.69 -8.86 -8.82
N SER A 20 8.57 -8.14 -8.66
CA SER A 20 7.24 -8.64 -8.96
C SER A 20 6.65 -7.94 -10.18
N ASP A 21 5.87 -8.70 -10.96
CA ASP A 21 5.10 -8.14 -12.08
C ASP A 21 3.76 -7.55 -11.63
N PHE A 22 3.39 -7.75 -10.37
CA PHE A 22 2.11 -7.32 -9.83
C PHE A 22 2.30 -6.62 -8.49
N PHE A 23 1.41 -5.69 -8.18
CA PHE A 23 1.36 -5.09 -6.86
C PHE A 23 -0.07 -4.68 -6.53
N THR A 24 -0.32 -4.42 -5.24
CA THR A 24 -1.63 -3.95 -4.77
C THR A 24 -1.49 -2.62 -4.06
N ILE A 25 -2.55 -1.83 -4.15
CA ILE A 25 -2.72 -0.61 -3.36
C ILE A 25 -3.94 -0.83 -2.51
N ASN A 26 -3.80 -0.67 -1.20
CA ASN A 26 -4.88 -0.85 -0.24
C ASN A 26 -5.10 0.46 0.51
N MET A 27 -6.35 0.91 0.57
CA MET A 27 -6.71 2.15 1.25
C MET A 27 -7.75 1.85 2.32
N PHE A 28 -7.62 2.50 3.47
CA PHE A 28 -8.41 2.22 4.65
C PHE A 28 -9.28 3.42 5.03
N SER A 29 -10.36 3.16 5.78
CA SER A 29 -11.21 4.23 6.27
C SER A 29 -10.48 5.04 7.35
N PRO A 30 -10.91 6.29 7.62
CA PRO A 30 -10.31 7.10 8.68
C PRO A 30 -10.41 6.47 10.06
N GLU A 31 -11.40 5.60 10.27
CA GLU A 31 -11.60 4.91 11.54
C GLU A 31 -10.67 3.72 11.73
N TYR A 32 -10.03 3.25 10.65
CA TYR A 32 -9.17 2.06 10.69
C TYR A 32 -7.68 2.42 10.57
N THR A 33 -7.27 3.46 11.28
CA THR A 33 -5.91 4.00 11.12
C THR A 33 -4.84 3.21 11.87
N LYS A 34 -5.23 2.30 12.76
CA LYS A 34 -4.26 1.45 13.48
C LYS A 34 -3.36 0.63 12.55
N VAL A 35 -3.84 0.33 11.35
CA VAL A 35 -3.07 -0.43 10.35
C VAL A 35 -1.79 0.31 9.96
N PHE A 36 -1.82 1.63 9.90
CA PHE A 36 -0.64 2.41 9.52
C PHE A 36 0.46 2.33 10.56
N VAL A 37 0.09 2.20 11.83
CA VAL A 37 1.07 2.00 12.91
C VAL A 37 1.69 0.63 12.79
N LYS A 38 0.91 -0.40 12.48
CA LYS A 38 1.42 -1.77 12.29
C LYS A 38 2.45 -1.84 11.17
N PHE A 39 2.26 -1.07 10.12
CA PHE A 39 3.13 -1.10 8.95
C PHE A 39 4.22 -0.02 8.97
N SER A 40 4.41 0.66 10.10
CA SER A 40 5.64 1.42 10.34
C SER A 40 6.81 0.49 10.68
N LYS A 41 6.55 -0.80 10.86
CA LYS A 41 7.54 -1.85 11.11
C LYS A 41 7.68 -2.72 9.86
N PRO A 42 8.77 -3.50 9.74
CA PRO A 42 8.90 -4.47 8.65
C PRO A 42 7.73 -5.45 8.63
N ALA A 43 7.35 -5.86 7.42
CA ALA A 43 6.22 -6.76 7.25
C ALA A 43 6.59 -8.19 7.66
N GLU A 44 5.70 -8.84 8.43
CA GLU A 44 5.83 -10.24 8.83
C GLU A 44 4.57 -10.99 8.43
N TYR A 45 4.73 -12.02 7.59
CA TYR A 45 3.62 -12.85 7.17
C TYR A 45 3.46 -14.06 8.10
N SER A 46 2.24 -14.37 8.49
CA SER A 46 1.92 -15.54 9.27
C SER A 46 0.50 -16.02 8.97
N GLU A 47 0.38 -17.16 8.29
CA GLU A 47 -0.87 -17.89 8.07
C GLU A 47 -2.09 -17.02 7.73
N GLY A 48 -1.99 -16.23 6.67
CA GLY A 48 -3.09 -15.37 6.22
C GLY A 48 -3.14 -14.01 6.89
N TYR A 49 -2.11 -13.67 7.64
CA TYR A 49 -1.99 -12.36 8.30
C TYR A 49 -0.66 -11.70 7.93
N LEU A 50 -0.71 -10.40 7.74
CA LEU A 50 0.49 -9.59 7.53
C LEU A 50 0.52 -8.54 8.64
N ASN A 51 1.53 -8.60 9.52
CA ASN A 51 1.59 -7.81 10.75
C ASN A 51 0.27 -7.87 11.55
N LYS A 52 -0.29 -9.07 11.66
CA LYS A 52 -1.55 -9.36 12.35
C LYS A 52 -2.80 -8.74 11.68
N GLU A 53 -2.67 -8.23 10.45
CA GLU A 53 -3.81 -7.81 9.64
C GLU A 53 -4.21 -8.94 8.71
N PRO A 54 -5.50 -9.30 8.65
CA PRO A 54 -5.93 -10.37 7.75
C PRO A 54 -5.79 -9.96 6.29
N ILE A 55 -5.23 -10.86 5.51
CA ILE A 55 -5.04 -10.64 4.08
C ILE A 55 -5.59 -11.84 3.28
N THR A 56 -5.89 -11.59 2.02
CA THR A 56 -6.21 -12.62 1.03
C THR A 56 -5.24 -12.44 -0.13
N LEU A 57 -4.63 -13.52 -0.58
CA LEU A 57 -3.75 -13.46 -1.75
C LEU A 57 -4.59 -13.56 -3.02
N THR A 58 -4.30 -12.70 -3.99
CA THR A 58 -4.91 -12.80 -5.31
C THR A 58 -4.35 -14.01 -6.04
N LYS A 59 -4.94 -14.37 -7.18
CA LYS A 59 -4.38 -15.46 -8.00
C LYS A 59 -2.97 -15.14 -8.53
N ASN A 60 -2.55 -13.88 -8.47
CA ASN A 60 -1.19 -13.47 -8.82
C ASN A 60 -0.27 -13.41 -7.59
N SER A 61 -0.73 -13.94 -6.45
CA SER A 61 0.02 -14.03 -5.20
C SER A 61 0.42 -12.70 -4.58
N VAL A 62 -0.38 -11.66 -4.78
CA VAL A 62 -0.18 -10.38 -4.10
C VAL A 62 -1.27 -10.15 -3.06
N PRO A 63 -0.95 -9.48 -1.93
CA PRO A 63 -1.88 -9.41 -0.80
C PRO A 63 -2.92 -8.31 -0.96
N ILE A 64 -4.16 -8.65 -0.62
CA ILE A 64 -5.24 -7.72 -0.43
C ILE A 64 -5.59 -7.74 1.05
N PHE A 65 -5.68 -6.57 1.70
CA PHE A 65 -6.09 -6.50 3.09
C PHE A 65 -7.60 -6.64 3.18
N ASP A 66 -8.07 -7.62 3.95
CA ASP A 66 -9.50 -7.91 4.07
C ASP A 66 -10.29 -6.71 4.61
N ASN A 67 -9.65 -5.89 5.44
CA ASN A 67 -10.27 -4.71 6.04
C ASN A 67 -10.06 -3.43 5.24
N ALA A 68 -9.48 -3.50 4.06
CA ALA A 68 -9.32 -2.32 3.21
C ALA A 68 -10.68 -1.86 2.69
N THR A 69 -10.88 -0.54 2.69
CA THR A 69 -12.07 0.07 2.14
C THR A 69 -12.04 0.06 0.61
N VAL A 70 -10.86 0.31 0.07
CA VAL A 70 -10.59 0.26 -1.37
C VAL A 70 -9.32 -0.54 -1.57
N TRP A 71 -9.30 -1.37 -2.59
CA TRP A 71 -8.05 -1.97 -3.02
C TRP A 71 -7.99 -2.05 -4.55
N LEU A 72 -6.77 -2.00 -5.06
CA LEU A 72 -6.48 -2.14 -6.48
C LEU A 72 -5.40 -3.20 -6.64
N GLU A 73 -5.60 -4.08 -7.62
CA GLU A 73 -4.54 -5.00 -8.06
C GLU A 73 -4.06 -4.53 -9.42
N LEU A 74 -2.75 -4.37 -9.56
CA LEU A 74 -2.15 -3.80 -10.75
C LEU A 74 -1.07 -4.70 -11.33
N LYS A 75 -1.00 -4.70 -12.66
CA LYS A 75 0.10 -5.32 -13.39
C LYS A 75 1.08 -4.21 -13.79
N THR A 76 2.34 -4.36 -13.45
CA THR A 76 3.37 -3.36 -13.77
C THR A 76 3.58 -3.31 -15.27
N GLU A 77 3.38 -2.15 -15.87
CA GLU A 77 3.58 -1.91 -17.31
C GLU A 77 4.87 -1.18 -17.60
N GLN A 78 5.24 -0.22 -16.74
CA GLN A 78 6.45 0.59 -16.91
C GLN A 78 7.10 0.86 -15.58
N LYS A 79 8.42 1.00 -15.61
CA LYS A 79 9.23 1.48 -14.49
C LYS A 79 10.06 2.64 -15.01
N ILE A 80 9.96 3.79 -14.39
CA ILE A 80 10.67 5.00 -14.81
C ILE A 80 11.55 5.46 -13.65
N ASP A 81 12.86 5.32 -13.83
CA ASP A 81 13.84 5.66 -12.79
C ASP A 81 14.24 7.14 -12.92
N PHE A 82 14.04 7.89 -11.83
CA PHE A 82 14.42 9.30 -11.76
C PHE A 82 15.62 9.53 -10.83
N GLY A 83 16.37 8.47 -10.50
CA GLY A 83 17.59 8.56 -9.69
C GLY A 83 17.35 8.32 -8.20
N THR A 84 16.43 9.03 -7.57
CA THR A 84 16.07 8.82 -6.16
C THR A 84 14.81 7.99 -6.01
N HIS A 85 13.91 8.12 -6.97
CA HIS A 85 12.63 7.41 -6.98
C HIS A 85 12.41 6.76 -8.33
N THR A 86 11.69 5.64 -8.32
CA THR A 86 11.21 4.99 -9.52
C THR A 86 9.69 5.05 -9.53
N PHE A 87 9.13 5.48 -10.65
CA PHE A 87 7.68 5.46 -10.85
C PHE A 87 7.28 4.13 -11.47
N PHE A 88 6.40 3.44 -10.77
CA PHE A 88 5.79 2.21 -11.28
C PHE A 88 4.43 2.56 -11.87
N VAL A 89 4.28 2.30 -13.16
CA VAL A 89 3.02 2.50 -13.86
C VAL A 89 2.35 1.15 -13.99
N GLY A 90 1.18 0.99 -13.41
CA GLY A 90 0.47 -0.26 -13.43
C GLY A 90 -0.92 -0.15 -14.04
N GLU A 91 -1.31 -1.18 -14.78
CA GLU A 91 -2.66 -1.33 -15.27
C GLU A 91 -3.52 -1.96 -14.17
N ILE A 92 -4.66 -1.36 -13.87
CA ILE A 92 -5.59 -1.91 -12.91
C ILE A 92 -6.27 -3.12 -13.53
N ILE A 93 -6.05 -4.29 -12.96
CA ILE A 93 -6.63 -5.54 -13.45
C ILE A 93 -7.74 -6.07 -12.56
N ASN A 94 -7.85 -5.57 -11.32
CA ASN A 94 -8.94 -5.92 -10.41
C ASN A 94 -9.05 -4.83 -9.35
N CYS A 95 -10.23 -4.64 -8.78
CA CYS A 95 -10.39 -3.61 -7.75
C CYS A 95 -11.67 -3.78 -6.93
N LYS A 96 -11.65 -3.16 -5.75
CA LYS A 96 -12.84 -2.87 -4.94
C LYS A 96 -12.87 -1.37 -4.75
N THR A 97 -13.99 -0.73 -5.11
CA THR A 97 -14.12 0.73 -5.05
C THR A 97 -14.98 1.19 -3.90
N LEU A 98 -14.85 2.48 -3.57
CA LEU A 98 -15.67 3.12 -2.53
C LEU A 98 -17.14 3.15 -2.91
N THR A 99 -18.01 3.04 -1.90
CA THR A 99 -19.41 3.44 -2.02
C THR A 99 -19.50 4.95 -1.73
N PRO A 100 -20.63 5.62 -2.09
CA PRO A 100 -20.75 7.07 -1.86
C PRO A 100 -20.62 7.51 -0.39
N GLU A 101 -20.90 6.62 0.56
CA GLU A 101 -20.85 6.94 1.99
C GLU A 101 -19.48 6.75 2.61
N GLU A 102 -18.55 6.13 1.88
CA GLU A 102 -17.21 5.79 2.39
C GLU A 102 -16.20 6.83 1.96
N ARG A 103 -15.14 6.95 2.74
CA ARG A 103 -13.95 7.71 2.34
C ARG A 103 -12.69 7.02 2.84
N VAL A 104 -11.55 7.38 2.26
CA VAL A 104 -10.25 6.83 2.68
C VAL A 104 -9.55 7.79 3.63
N ALA A 105 -8.64 7.26 4.44
CA ALA A 105 -7.86 8.03 5.39
C ALA A 105 -6.86 8.96 4.69
N TYR A 106 -6.68 10.16 5.25
CA TYR A 106 -5.59 11.05 4.89
C TYR A 106 -4.47 10.92 5.92
N MET A 107 -3.30 11.43 5.60
CA MET A 107 -2.18 11.44 6.53
C MET A 107 -2.55 12.09 7.88
N GLY A 108 -3.39 13.12 7.86
CA GLY A 108 -3.87 13.75 9.09
C GLY A 108 -4.66 12.84 10.01
N ASP A 109 -5.40 11.89 9.44
CA ASP A 109 -6.19 10.93 10.21
C ASP A 109 -5.32 9.91 10.94
N THR A 110 -4.12 9.66 10.44
CA THR A 110 -3.22 8.65 11.01
C THR A 110 -2.44 9.14 12.21
N ARG A 111 -2.38 10.45 12.40
CA ARG A 111 -1.53 11.11 13.41
C ARG A 111 -0.05 10.77 13.25
N MET A 112 0.37 10.51 12.02
CA MET A 112 1.74 10.19 11.69
C MET A 112 2.28 11.23 10.73
N LYS A 113 3.60 11.38 10.70
CA LYS A 113 4.27 12.19 9.69
C LYS A 113 4.46 11.37 8.43
N TYR A 114 4.65 12.05 7.33
CA TYR A 114 5.03 11.41 6.09
C TYR A 114 6.27 10.55 6.33
N GLY A 115 6.23 9.29 5.90
CA GLY A 115 7.31 8.34 6.15
C GLY A 115 7.10 7.46 7.36
N GLY A 116 5.95 7.56 8.05
CA GLY A 116 5.58 6.66 9.13
C GLY A 116 6.01 7.09 10.53
N VAL A 117 6.47 8.33 10.69
CA VAL A 117 6.86 8.85 12.01
C VAL A 117 5.61 9.36 12.74
N PRO A 118 5.36 8.94 14.00
CA PRO A 118 4.20 9.41 14.75
C PRO A 118 4.19 10.93 14.91
N ARG A 119 3.00 11.55 14.75
CA ARG A 119 2.82 12.97 14.99
C ARG A 119 2.95 13.27 16.48
N GLY A 120 3.49 14.46 16.78
CA GLY A 120 3.74 14.85 18.16
C GLY A 120 5.01 14.26 18.74
N GLY A 121 5.68 13.40 18.01
CA GLY A 121 7.03 13.01 18.30
C GLY A 121 7.97 14.20 18.07
N HIS A 122 9.22 14.04 18.35
CA HIS A 122 10.17 15.09 18.08
C HIS A 122 10.43 15.23 16.59
N GLU A 123 10.74 16.38 16.20
CA GLU A 123 11.14 16.68 14.84
C GLU A 123 12.62 16.38 14.61
#